data_c93ae2daedba711366cb12e299b1a9da
#
_entry.id   c93ae2daedba711366cb12e299b1a9da
#
_cell.length_a   1.000
_cell.length_b   1.000
_cell.length_c   1.000
_cell.angle_alpha   90.00
_cell.angle_beta   90.00
_cell.angle_gamma   90.00
#
_symmetry.space_group_name_H-M   'P 1'
#
loop_
_entity.id
_entity.type
_entity.pdbx_description
1 polymer ?
#
loop_
_entity_poly.entity_id
_entity_poly.type
_entity_poly.pdbx_seq_one_letter_code
_entity_poly.pdbx_strand_id
1 'polypeptide(L)'
;MTDPVLKRVAVRKYTTEKVAQDDIAKLINAFQASPCGMHQTDVMQMTVVESEELLAQIEQVTSNACYNAPLLFVINVKKNNEFGERDVSVAAENIMVEAAELNLGSVYLMNAASVLNSAKNLEEKLGLPQNFETCVIVACGHAAEHPNDDRSTRYKVTRK
;
A
#
# COMPACT_ATOMS: atom_id res chain seq x y z
N MET A 1 -9.25 23.30 -4.70
CA MET A 1 -9.11 21.86 -4.35
C MET A 1 -7.96 21.32 -5.16
N THR A 2 -6.88 20.84 -4.55
CA THR A 2 -5.74 20.32 -5.30
C THR A 2 -6.06 18.89 -5.71
N ASP A 3 -5.84 18.54 -6.97
CA ASP A 3 -6.06 17.20 -7.52
C ASP A 3 -5.29 16.16 -6.69
N PRO A 4 -5.93 15.10 -6.15
CA PRO A 4 -5.27 14.11 -5.29
C PRO A 4 -4.14 13.35 -6.03
N VAL A 5 -4.24 13.15 -7.32
CA VAL A 5 -3.17 12.55 -8.13
C VAL A 5 -1.92 13.44 -8.11
N LEU A 6 -2.10 14.75 -8.22
CA LEU A 6 -0.99 15.71 -8.15
C LEU A 6 -0.49 15.92 -6.71
N LYS A 7 -1.36 15.76 -5.72
CA LYS A 7 -1.04 15.90 -4.30
C LYS A 7 -0.26 14.71 -3.75
N ARG A 8 -0.54 13.49 -4.25
CA ARG A 8 0.10 12.26 -3.81
C ARG A 8 1.63 12.32 -4.00
N VAL A 9 2.36 12.19 -2.92
CA VAL A 9 3.82 12.05 -2.89
C VAL A 9 4.19 10.89 -1.97
N ALA A 10 5.39 10.33 -2.14
CA ALA A 10 5.89 9.30 -1.22
C ALA A 10 6.28 9.92 0.12
N VAL A 11 5.58 9.54 1.19
CA VAL A 11 5.82 9.97 2.57
C VAL A 11 6.47 8.81 3.34
N ARG A 12 7.57 9.09 4.05
CA ARG A 12 8.35 8.11 4.80
C ARG A 12 8.56 8.49 6.27
N LYS A 13 7.85 9.51 6.74
CA LYS A 13 7.78 9.88 8.16
C LYS A 13 6.35 10.13 8.55
N TYR A 14 5.92 9.45 9.57
CA TYR A 14 4.55 9.50 10.06
C TYR A 14 4.51 9.95 11.52
N THR A 15 3.39 10.53 11.92
CA THR A 15 3.07 10.73 13.34
C THR A 15 2.60 9.41 13.95
N THR A 16 2.48 9.35 15.27
CA THR A 16 1.91 8.20 15.99
C THR A 16 0.38 8.22 16.03
N GLU A 17 -0.25 9.24 15.45
CA GLU A 17 -1.69 9.37 15.40
C GLU A 17 -2.31 8.26 14.54
N LYS A 18 -3.33 7.61 15.07
CA LYS A 18 -4.06 6.54 14.35
C LYS A 18 -4.93 7.16 13.27
N VAL A 19 -5.04 6.48 12.13
CA VAL A 19 -5.97 6.84 11.08
C VAL A 19 -7.39 6.54 11.53
N ALA A 20 -8.33 7.46 11.28
CA ALA A 20 -9.72 7.30 11.65
C ALA A 20 -10.37 6.12 10.90
N GLN A 21 -11.26 5.37 11.56
CA GLN A 21 -11.91 4.19 10.98
C GLN A 21 -12.71 4.51 9.71
N ASP A 22 -13.35 5.69 9.65
CA ASP A 22 -14.06 6.16 8.46
C ASP A 22 -13.11 6.37 7.27
N ASP A 23 -11.89 6.83 7.52
CA ASP A 23 -10.88 7.03 6.48
C ASP A 23 -10.28 5.69 6.05
N ILE A 24 -10.05 4.76 6.97
CA ILE A 24 -9.65 3.38 6.64
C ILE A 24 -10.71 2.72 5.75
N ALA A 25 -12.00 2.90 6.05
CA ALA A 25 -13.08 2.37 5.21
C ALA A 25 -13.05 2.94 3.78
N LYS A 26 -12.74 4.24 3.59
CA LYS A 26 -12.58 4.85 2.26
C LYS A 26 -11.37 4.27 1.53
N LEU A 27 -10.24 4.07 2.21
CA LEU A 27 -9.05 3.44 1.64
C LEU A 27 -9.31 2.00 1.19
N ILE A 28 -10.06 1.23 1.98
CA ILE A 28 -10.51 -0.11 1.60
C ILE A 28 -11.42 -0.05 0.36
N ASN A 29 -12.35 0.91 0.30
CA ASN A 29 -13.21 1.10 -0.86
C ASN A 29 -12.41 1.46 -2.13
N ALA A 30 -11.35 2.26 -2.00
CA ALA A 30 -10.44 2.58 -3.10
C ALA A 30 -9.73 1.32 -3.64
N PHE A 31 -9.30 0.42 -2.76
CA PHE A 31 -8.79 -0.90 -3.14
C PHE A 31 -9.85 -1.73 -3.88
N GLN A 32 -11.05 -1.84 -3.33
CA GLN A 32 -12.15 -2.62 -3.92
C GLN A 32 -12.59 -2.10 -5.29
N ALA A 33 -12.44 -0.79 -5.54
CA ALA A 33 -12.78 -0.17 -6.82
C ALA A 33 -11.72 -0.35 -7.91
N SER A 34 -10.58 -0.98 -7.60
CA SER A 34 -9.52 -1.16 -8.58
C SER A 34 -9.90 -2.17 -9.67
N PRO A 35 -9.50 -1.92 -10.92
CA PRO A 35 -9.70 -2.89 -11.99
C PRO A 35 -8.78 -4.10 -11.82
N CYS A 36 -9.17 -5.22 -12.39
CA CYS A 36 -8.35 -6.43 -12.46
C CYS A 36 -8.35 -7.02 -13.87
N GLY A 37 -7.26 -7.70 -14.22
CA GLY A 37 -7.10 -8.34 -15.52
C GLY A 37 -8.13 -9.43 -15.72
N MET A 38 -8.83 -9.41 -16.85
CA MET A 38 -9.82 -10.42 -17.28
C MET A 38 -10.92 -10.71 -16.23
N HIS A 39 -11.26 -9.74 -15.38
CA HIS A 39 -12.20 -9.88 -14.26
C HIS A 39 -11.87 -11.03 -13.27
N GLN A 40 -10.58 -11.34 -13.12
CA GLN A 40 -10.12 -12.34 -12.17
C GLN A 40 -10.06 -11.76 -10.76
N THR A 41 -11.18 -11.68 -10.08
CA THR A 41 -11.31 -11.05 -8.75
C THR A 41 -10.76 -11.91 -7.60
N ASP A 42 -10.45 -13.19 -7.85
CA ASP A 42 -9.92 -14.15 -6.88
C ASP A 42 -8.38 -14.18 -6.81
N VAL A 43 -7.70 -13.32 -7.58
CA VAL A 43 -6.23 -13.33 -7.67
C VAL A 43 -5.55 -12.34 -6.74
N MET A 44 -6.29 -11.44 -6.13
CA MET A 44 -5.78 -10.40 -5.27
C MET A 44 -6.53 -10.36 -3.94
N GLN A 45 -5.78 -10.16 -2.85
CA GLN A 45 -6.29 -10.04 -1.49
C GLN A 45 -5.52 -8.95 -0.76
N MET A 46 -6.16 -8.26 0.16
CA MET A 46 -5.52 -7.26 1.01
C MET A 46 -5.75 -7.58 2.49
N THR A 47 -4.70 -7.47 3.28
CA THR A 47 -4.78 -7.47 4.74
C THR A 47 -4.51 -6.05 5.24
N VAL A 48 -5.43 -5.51 6.03
CA VAL A 48 -5.26 -4.22 6.72
C VAL A 48 -4.66 -4.47 8.09
N VAL A 49 -3.53 -3.85 8.39
CA VAL A 49 -2.80 -4.03 9.64
C VAL A 49 -2.84 -2.75 10.44
N GLU A 50 -3.54 -2.79 11.59
CA GLU A 50 -3.70 -1.71 12.57
C GLU A 50 -3.19 -2.10 13.96
N SER A 51 -3.00 -3.41 14.20
CA SER A 51 -2.52 -3.94 15.48
C SER A 51 -1.09 -3.49 15.75
N GLU A 52 -0.86 -2.78 16.85
CA GLU A 52 0.45 -2.30 17.25
C GLU A 52 1.47 -3.46 17.39
N GLU A 53 1.02 -4.61 17.89
CA GLU A 53 1.86 -5.81 18.01
C GLU A 53 2.30 -6.30 16.61
N LEU A 54 1.37 -6.40 15.66
CA LEU A 54 1.66 -6.91 14.33
C LEU A 54 2.48 -5.91 13.51
N LEU A 55 2.20 -4.62 13.64
CA LEU A 55 3.01 -3.53 13.05
C LEU A 55 4.46 -3.62 13.56
N ALA A 56 4.67 -3.77 14.86
CA ALA A 56 6.02 -3.90 15.44
C ALA A 56 6.75 -5.16 14.95
N GLN A 57 6.06 -6.29 14.80
CA GLN A 57 6.63 -7.52 14.26
C GLN A 57 7.04 -7.36 12.79
N ILE A 58 6.22 -6.69 11.98
CA ILE A 58 6.53 -6.38 10.58
C ILE A 58 7.75 -5.47 10.50
N GLU A 59 7.80 -4.39 11.29
CA GLU A 59 8.96 -3.49 11.32
C GLU A 59 10.25 -4.21 11.72
N GLN A 60 10.16 -5.10 12.70
CA GLN A 60 11.31 -5.89 13.15
C GLN A 60 11.88 -6.75 12.01
N VAL A 61 11.05 -7.51 11.30
CA VAL A 61 11.52 -8.40 10.24
C VAL A 61 11.94 -7.64 8.98
N THR A 62 11.34 -6.50 8.71
CA THR A 62 11.66 -5.65 7.56
C THR A 62 12.77 -4.63 7.84
N SER A 63 13.35 -4.61 9.05
CA SER A 63 14.35 -3.64 9.47
C SER A 63 13.87 -2.18 9.30
N ASN A 64 12.67 -1.90 9.77
CA ASN A 64 11.97 -0.61 9.70
C ASN A 64 11.69 -0.12 8.25
N ALA A 65 11.52 -1.04 7.31
CA ALA A 65 11.24 -0.67 5.93
C ALA A 65 9.81 -0.14 5.71
N CYS A 66 8.91 -0.22 6.72
CA CYS A 66 7.58 0.38 6.68
C CYS A 66 7.51 1.75 7.40
N TYR A 67 8.66 2.28 7.84
CA TYR A 67 8.81 3.64 8.39
C TYR A 67 7.98 3.92 9.65
N ASN A 68 7.68 2.89 10.45
CA ASN A 68 6.81 2.96 11.62
C ASN A 68 5.44 3.58 11.31
N ALA A 69 4.91 3.33 10.13
CA ALA A 69 3.58 3.79 9.76
C ALA A 69 2.51 3.14 10.66
N PRO A 70 1.50 3.90 11.12
CA PRO A 70 0.45 3.38 12.01
C PRO A 70 -0.57 2.48 11.31
N LEU A 71 -0.51 2.37 9.98
CA LEU A 71 -1.41 1.60 9.14
C LEU A 71 -0.66 1.01 7.95
N LEU A 72 -0.83 -0.29 7.71
CA LEU A 72 -0.29 -0.95 6.54
C LEU A 72 -1.41 -1.66 5.76
N PHE A 73 -1.38 -1.53 4.44
CA PHE A 73 -2.16 -2.34 3.51
C PHE A 73 -1.22 -3.34 2.86
N VAL A 74 -1.30 -4.59 3.29
CA VAL A 74 -0.48 -5.70 2.76
C VAL A 74 -1.28 -6.33 1.63
N ILE A 75 -0.85 -6.09 0.39
CA ILE A 75 -1.56 -6.56 -0.80
C ILE A 75 -0.86 -7.80 -1.34
N ASN A 76 -1.64 -8.87 -1.39
CA ASN A 76 -1.19 -10.20 -1.72
C ASN A 76 -1.75 -10.61 -3.09
N VAL A 77 -1.01 -11.42 -3.80
CA VAL A 77 -1.38 -11.90 -5.13
C VAL A 77 -1.22 -13.42 -5.21
N LYS A 78 -2.08 -14.06 -5.98
CA LYS A 78 -2.00 -15.46 -6.29
C LYS A 78 -0.73 -15.76 -7.10
N LYS A 79 0.09 -16.67 -6.61
CA LYS A 79 1.36 -17.06 -7.26
C LYS A 79 1.13 -17.49 -8.70
N ASN A 80 2.06 -17.10 -9.56
CA ASN A 80 2.05 -17.42 -10.99
C ASN A 80 0.84 -16.87 -11.77
N ASN A 81 0.19 -15.81 -11.29
CA ASN A 81 -0.86 -15.12 -12.05
C ASN A 81 -0.23 -14.09 -13.00
N GLU A 82 -0.64 -14.10 -14.27
CA GLU A 82 -0.09 -13.24 -15.32
C GLU A 82 -0.34 -11.75 -15.08
N PHE A 83 -1.47 -11.40 -14.45
CA PHE A 83 -1.88 -10.01 -14.24
C PHE A 83 -1.59 -9.50 -12.82
N GLY A 84 -1.31 -10.41 -11.89
CA GLY A 84 -1.31 -10.15 -10.46
C GLY A 84 -0.47 -8.95 -10.02
N GLU A 85 0.79 -8.85 -10.43
CA GLU A 85 1.66 -7.72 -10.08
C GLU A 85 1.15 -6.38 -10.64
N ARG A 86 0.55 -6.39 -11.83
CA ARG A 86 -0.03 -5.20 -12.46
C ARG A 86 -1.30 -4.77 -11.74
N ASP A 87 -2.18 -5.72 -11.44
CA ASP A 87 -3.43 -5.48 -10.71
C ASP A 87 -3.15 -4.91 -9.32
N VAL A 88 -2.19 -5.50 -8.59
CA VAL A 88 -1.75 -5.02 -7.28
C VAL A 88 -1.19 -3.59 -7.35
N SER A 89 -0.41 -3.28 -8.38
CA SER A 89 0.18 -1.94 -8.54
C SER A 89 -0.89 -0.88 -8.79
N VAL A 90 -1.91 -1.20 -9.58
CA VAL A 90 -3.06 -0.30 -9.82
C VAL A 90 -3.89 -0.14 -8.54
N ALA A 91 -4.14 -1.23 -7.81
CA ALA A 91 -4.87 -1.16 -6.55
C ALA A 91 -4.13 -0.35 -5.48
N ALA A 92 -2.81 -0.49 -5.39
CA ALA A 92 -1.96 0.30 -4.49
C ALA A 92 -2.02 1.80 -4.84
N GLU A 93 -1.99 2.16 -6.13
CA GLU A 93 -2.12 3.58 -6.54
C GLU A 93 -3.50 4.14 -6.18
N ASN A 94 -4.59 3.38 -6.33
CA ASN A 94 -5.91 3.82 -5.87
C ASN A 94 -5.92 4.16 -4.37
N ILE A 95 -5.35 3.29 -3.53
CA ILE A 95 -5.22 3.56 -2.09
C ILE A 95 -4.42 4.84 -1.84
N MET A 96 -3.29 5.02 -2.53
CA MET A 96 -2.41 6.17 -2.30
C MET A 96 -3.03 7.48 -2.79
N VAL A 97 -3.81 7.47 -3.86
CA VAL A 97 -4.55 8.65 -4.35
C VAL A 97 -5.66 9.01 -3.35
N GLU A 98 -6.41 8.02 -2.86
CA GLU A 98 -7.42 8.25 -1.81
C GLU A 98 -6.78 8.78 -0.52
N ALA A 99 -5.63 8.22 -0.10
CA ALA A 99 -4.90 8.74 1.05
C ALA A 99 -4.53 10.23 0.88
N ALA A 100 -4.12 10.63 -0.32
CA ALA A 100 -3.83 12.03 -0.63
C ALA A 100 -5.08 12.92 -0.58
N GLU A 101 -6.25 12.43 -1.02
CA GLU A 101 -7.53 13.15 -0.87
C GLU A 101 -7.89 13.35 0.60
N LEU A 102 -7.65 12.34 1.43
CA LEU A 102 -7.89 12.36 2.89
C LEU A 102 -6.80 13.13 3.68
N ASN A 103 -5.84 13.77 3.03
CA ASN A 103 -4.68 14.43 3.66
C ASN A 103 -3.77 13.48 4.45
N LEU A 104 -3.76 12.20 4.12
CA LEU A 104 -2.84 11.21 4.66
C LEU A 104 -1.61 11.08 3.77
N GLY A 105 -0.49 10.74 4.40
CA GLY A 105 0.73 10.34 3.70
C GLY A 105 0.71 8.86 3.38
N SER A 106 1.32 8.48 2.25
CA SER A 106 1.47 7.07 1.88
C SER A 106 2.73 6.80 1.07
N VAL A 107 3.17 5.54 1.05
CA VAL A 107 4.28 5.10 0.20
C VAL A 107 4.12 3.64 -0.23
N TYR A 108 4.54 3.35 -1.45
CA TYR A 108 4.55 2.03 -2.07
C TYR A 108 5.86 1.29 -1.74
N LEU A 109 5.78 0.10 -1.15
CA LEU A 109 6.92 -0.64 -0.62
C LEU A 109 7.00 -2.05 -1.24
N MET A 110 7.98 -2.26 -2.11
CA MET A 110 8.27 -3.57 -2.70
C MET A 110 9.24 -4.38 -1.82
N ASN A 111 10.28 -3.72 -1.31
CA ASN A 111 11.32 -4.42 -0.54
C ASN A 111 10.75 -5.04 0.75
N ALA A 112 9.93 -4.30 1.49
CA ALA A 112 9.26 -4.82 2.69
C ALA A 112 8.38 -6.03 2.37
N ALA A 113 7.65 -6.00 1.24
CA ALA A 113 6.83 -7.12 0.79
C ALA A 113 7.67 -8.37 0.50
N SER A 114 8.80 -8.20 -0.21
CA SER A 114 9.73 -9.29 -0.51
C SER A 114 10.29 -9.94 0.77
N VAL A 115 10.61 -9.14 1.80
CA VAL A 115 11.10 -9.64 3.08
C VAL A 115 10.02 -10.42 3.83
N LEU A 116 8.76 -9.93 3.81
CA LEU A 116 7.63 -10.62 4.44
C LEU A 116 7.41 -12.02 3.89
N ASN A 117 7.61 -12.25 2.60
CA ASN A 117 7.48 -13.56 1.98
C ASN A 117 8.48 -14.61 2.51
N SER A 118 9.51 -14.18 3.25
CA SER A 118 10.46 -15.05 3.94
C SER A 118 10.09 -15.29 5.41
N ALA A 119 9.12 -14.54 5.95
CA ALA A 119 8.71 -14.57 7.35
C ALA A 119 7.43 -15.39 7.55
N LYS A 120 7.53 -16.72 7.41
CA LYS A 120 6.38 -17.64 7.42
C LYS A 120 5.46 -17.52 8.65
N ASN A 121 6.01 -17.20 9.80
CA ASN A 121 5.23 -16.98 11.01
C ASN A 121 4.33 -15.73 10.93
N LEU A 122 4.67 -14.76 10.08
CA LEU A 122 3.84 -13.59 9.83
C LEU A 122 2.82 -13.83 8.71
N GLU A 123 3.11 -14.68 7.73
CA GLU A 123 2.16 -15.05 6.69
C GLU A 123 0.84 -15.58 7.29
N GLU A 124 0.94 -16.47 8.28
CA GLU A 124 -0.22 -17.03 8.96
C GLU A 124 -0.99 -15.96 9.74
N LYS A 125 -0.28 -15.10 10.49
CA LYS A 125 -0.89 -13.99 11.24
C LYS A 125 -1.58 -12.97 10.36
N LEU A 126 -1.06 -12.77 9.14
CA LEU A 126 -1.64 -11.89 8.12
C LEU A 126 -2.81 -12.51 7.37
N GLY A 127 -3.11 -13.80 7.61
CA GLY A 127 -4.17 -14.51 6.91
C GLY A 127 -3.84 -14.77 5.44
N LEU A 128 -2.56 -14.93 5.10
CA LEU A 128 -2.12 -15.15 3.72
C LEU A 128 -2.47 -16.59 3.29
N PRO A 129 -3.25 -16.80 2.21
CA PRO A 129 -3.51 -18.14 1.69
C PRO A 129 -2.22 -18.79 1.15
N GLN A 130 -2.13 -20.13 1.23
CA GLN A 130 -0.93 -20.89 0.84
C GLN A 130 -0.43 -20.63 -0.58
N ASN A 131 -1.34 -20.34 -1.51
CA ASN A 131 -1.03 -20.07 -2.91
C ASN A 131 -0.88 -18.59 -3.26
N PHE A 132 -0.78 -17.72 -2.24
CA PHE A 132 -0.55 -16.30 -2.38
C PHE A 132 0.85 -15.92 -1.91
N GLU A 133 1.27 -14.73 -2.29
CA GLU A 133 2.47 -14.06 -1.80
C GLU A 133 2.20 -12.57 -1.65
N THR A 134 2.90 -11.93 -0.73
CA THR A 134 2.83 -10.47 -0.59
C THR A 134 3.55 -9.82 -1.77
N CYS A 135 2.83 -9.00 -2.53
CA CYS A 135 3.37 -8.33 -3.71
C CYS A 135 3.82 -6.89 -3.37
N VAL A 136 3.00 -6.17 -2.61
CA VAL A 136 3.31 -4.81 -2.18
C VAL A 136 2.72 -4.50 -0.81
N ILE A 137 3.35 -3.59 -0.09
CA ILE A 137 2.79 -2.97 1.11
C ILE A 137 2.62 -1.48 0.82
N VAL A 138 1.44 -0.93 1.11
CA VAL A 138 1.24 0.52 1.19
C VAL A 138 1.26 0.91 2.65
N ALA A 139 2.29 1.66 3.05
CA ALA A 139 2.34 2.28 4.36
C ALA A 139 1.56 3.59 4.33
N CYS A 140 0.74 3.86 5.36
CA CYS A 140 -0.17 5.00 5.42
C CYS A 140 -0.27 5.57 6.83
N GLY A 141 -0.50 6.87 6.93
CA GLY A 141 -0.69 7.58 8.19
C GLY A 141 -0.65 9.09 8.06
N HIS A 142 -0.79 9.80 9.16
CA HIS A 142 -0.62 11.25 9.19
C HIS A 142 0.84 11.61 8.93
N ALA A 143 1.09 12.42 7.89
CA ALA A 143 2.45 12.76 7.46
C ALA A 143 3.15 13.66 8.47
N ALA A 144 4.37 13.30 8.89
CA ALA A 144 5.28 14.14 9.68
C ALA A 144 6.33 14.86 8.80
N GLU A 145 6.22 14.73 7.49
CA GLU A 145 7.02 15.44 6.51
C GLU A 145 6.14 15.84 5.32
N HIS A 146 6.56 16.88 4.60
CA HIS A 146 5.86 17.36 3.41
C HIS A 146 6.83 17.42 2.23
N PRO A 147 7.12 16.28 1.58
CA PRO A 147 7.99 16.26 0.43
C PRO A 147 7.45 17.14 -0.69
N ASN A 148 8.28 17.99 -1.25
CA ASN A 148 7.96 18.78 -2.43
C ASN A 148 8.71 18.20 -3.63
N ASP A 149 7.96 17.68 -4.61
CA ASP A 149 8.51 17.00 -5.78
C ASP A 149 7.79 17.53 -7.02
N ASP A 150 8.50 18.36 -7.80
CA ASP A 150 7.98 18.78 -9.11
C ASP A 150 8.02 17.60 -10.09
N ARG A 151 6.83 17.17 -10.48
CA ARG A 151 6.62 16.02 -11.37
C ARG A 151 6.06 16.42 -12.73
N SER A 152 5.96 17.71 -13.01
CA SER A 152 5.34 18.22 -14.25
C SER A 152 6.03 17.73 -15.53
N THR A 153 7.32 17.46 -15.46
CA THR A 153 8.14 17.02 -16.60
C THR A 153 8.88 15.69 -16.36
N ARG A 154 8.41 14.88 -15.40
CA ARG A 154 9.07 13.63 -14.98
C ARG A 154 9.27 12.64 -16.13
N TYR A 155 8.31 12.55 -17.03
CA TYR A 155 8.32 11.58 -18.13
C TYR A 155 8.21 12.27 -19.49
N LYS A 156 8.93 11.72 -20.49
CA LYS A 156 8.78 12.16 -21.86
C LYS A 156 7.44 11.70 -22.42
N VAL A 157 6.65 12.66 -22.92
CA VAL A 157 5.37 12.39 -23.58
C VAL A 157 5.49 12.77 -25.06
N THR A 158 5.06 11.88 -25.95
CA THR A 158 5.01 12.14 -27.39
C THR A 158 3.54 12.22 -27.84
N ARG A 159 3.17 13.33 -28.47
CA ARG A 159 1.85 13.51 -29.14
C ARG A 159 2.05 13.41 -30.65
N LYS A 160 1.19 12.64 -31.31
CA LYS A 160 1.18 12.48 -32.76
C LYS A 160 -0.19 12.84 -33.31
#